data_551a96d7d88ee0d8acb42836a661a48b
#
_entry.id   551a96d7d88ee0d8acb42836a661a48b
#
_cell.length_a   1.000
_cell.length_b   1.000
_cell.length_c   1.000
_cell.angle_alpha   90.00
_cell.angle_beta   90.00
_cell.angle_gamma   90.00
#
_symmetry.space_group_name_H-M   'P 1'
#
loop_
_entity.id
_entity.type
_entity.pdbx_description
1 polymer ?
#
loop_
_entity_poly.entity_id
_entity_poly.type
_entity_poly.pdbx_seq_one_letter_code
_entity_poly.pdbx_strand_id
1 'polypeptide(L)'
;MATWGAQHRRFENLMRYRIRDILLVSSPYDYFTLEEDGRLNELLLVDYQQLNLSYAPRITHAATGERALDLLKERPFDLVITMARVGEMAVHVFGRRAKEIQSGIPVVLLAYNTRELALFHEGDAIDRIFVWSGDARVLLAIIKLVEDLRNVDHDTRAGEAQVLILVEDSPRFYSLFLPQLYSELMKQTGSLMAGGLSLHHKLLRMRARAKILLATDMEQAQELYSRYAPFLLGVISDAGFPSEGSHDPQAGKKFVAQVQRESPDAALMMQSSLPENRKVAAKLGVEFIDKADQSLLKGLRSFMRANLGFGDFVFRLPDGEEVGRAQDIAGMRKLLPTCRASRCAT
;
A
#
# COMPACT_ATOMS: atom_id res chain seq x y z
N MET A 1 9.60 12.52 -31.82
CA MET A 1 10.60 11.54 -31.33
C MET A 1 11.35 11.96 -30.07
N ALA A 2 11.51 13.26 -29.76
CA ALA A 2 12.23 13.72 -28.57
C ALA A 2 11.51 13.47 -27.22
N THR A 3 10.19 13.39 -27.21
CA THR A 3 9.39 13.19 -25.98
C THR A 3 9.44 11.76 -25.43
N TRP A 4 9.62 10.76 -26.28
CA TRP A 4 9.67 9.33 -25.88
C TRP A 4 10.96 8.98 -25.11
N GLY A 5 12.09 9.50 -25.54
CA GLY A 5 13.39 9.24 -24.88
C GLY A 5 13.53 9.95 -23.52
N ALA A 6 12.83 11.07 -23.34
CA ALA A 6 12.84 11.81 -22.07
C ALA A 6 11.96 11.09 -21.00
N GLN A 7 10.80 10.57 -21.39
CA GLN A 7 9.95 9.77 -20.49
C GLN A 7 10.63 8.44 -20.08
N HIS A 8 11.35 7.79 -20.98
CA HIS A 8 12.07 6.55 -20.68
C HIS A 8 13.12 6.75 -19.58
N ARG A 9 13.96 7.77 -19.71
CA ARG A 9 14.96 8.10 -18.69
C ARG A 9 14.35 8.48 -17.34
N ARG A 10 13.13 9.03 -17.32
CA ARG A 10 12.41 9.31 -16.07
C ARG A 10 12.07 8.03 -15.31
N PHE A 11 11.55 6.99 -15.98
CA PHE A 11 11.15 5.72 -15.33
C PHE A 11 12.35 4.86 -14.87
N GLU A 12 13.49 4.95 -15.54
CA GLU A 12 14.70 4.23 -15.13
C GLU A 12 15.18 4.63 -13.74
N ASN A 13 14.96 5.88 -13.37
CA ASN A 13 15.42 6.45 -12.11
C ASN A 13 14.42 6.33 -10.95
N LEU A 14 13.24 5.72 -11.17
CA LEU A 14 12.23 5.49 -10.13
C LEU A 14 12.55 4.25 -9.29
N MET A 15 11.96 4.19 -8.08
CA MET A 15 12.16 3.08 -7.15
C MET A 15 13.64 2.87 -6.83
N ARG A 16 14.32 3.92 -6.40
CA ARG A 16 15.75 3.89 -6.03
C ARG A 16 16.01 2.99 -4.84
N TYR A 17 15.14 3.08 -3.84
CA TYR A 17 15.19 2.20 -2.68
C TYR A 17 14.39 0.94 -2.96
N ARG A 18 15.06 -0.20 -2.82
CA ARG A 18 14.44 -1.52 -2.97
C ARG A 18 14.93 -2.41 -1.85
N ILE A 19 14.02 -3.17 -1.31
CA ILE A 19 14.34 -4.20 -0.32
C ILE A 19 14.88 -5.43 -1.05
N ARG A 20 16.13 -5.76 -0.75
CA ARG A 20 16.84 -6.93 -1.32
C ARG A 20 17.18 -7.95 -0.27
N ASP A 21 17.55 -7.49 0.93
CA ASP A 21 17.95 -8.33 2.05
C ASP A 21 17.07 -8.04 3.26
N ILE A 22 16.33 -9.08 3.68
CA ILE A 22 15.44 -9.04 4.84
C ILE A 22 16.03 -9.90 5.93
N LEU A 23 16.10 -9.36 7.15
CA LEU A 23 16.39 -10.11 8.37
C LEU A 23 15.07 -10.47 9.06
N LEU A 24 14.72 -11.75 9.05
CA LEU A 24 13.57 -12.30 9.75
C LEU A 24 14.01 -12.85 11.11
N VAL A 25 13.47 -12.26 12.17
CA VAL A 25 13.79 -12.67 13.55
C VAL A 25 12.58 -13.34 14.17
N SER A 26 12.68 -14.64 14.38
CA SER A 26 11.57 -15.44 14.92
C SER A 26 12.08 -16.68 15.60
N SER A 27 11.31 -17.27 16.52
CA SER A 27 11.64 -18.59 17.04
C SER A 27 11.72 -19.63 15.90
N PRO A 28 12.44 -20.77 16.08
CA PRO A 28 12.42 -21.84 15.08
C PRO A 28 11.02 -22.38 14.78
N TYR A 29 10.14 -22.41 15.80
CA TYR A 29 8.74 -22.82 15.63
C TYR A 29 7.95 -21.84 14.78
N ASP A 30 8.08 -20.53 15.05
CA ASP A 30 7.40 -19.49 14.27
C ASP A 30 7.89 -19.48 12.83
N TYR A 31 9.22 -19.64 12.63
CA TYR A 31 9.80 -19.74 11.28
C TYR A 31 9.24 -20.95 10.53
N PHE A 32 9.18 -22.11 11.20
CA PHE A 32 8.59 -23.32 10.62
C PHE A 32 7.13 -23.09 10.21
N THR A 33 6.31 -22.45 11.08
CA THR A 33 4.93 -22.12 10.77
C THR A 33 4.82 -21.20 9.55
N LEU A 34 5.67 -20.18 9.45
CA LEU A 34 5.70 -19.28 8.30
C LEU A 34 6.11 -20.00 7.00
N GLU A 35 7.03 -20.98 7.07
CA GLU A 35 7.46 -21.78 5.91
C GLU A 35 6.45 -22.86 5.52
N GLU A 36 5.86 -23.56 6.47
CA GLU A 36 4.88 -24.63 6.21
C GLU A 36 3.52 -24.08 5.78
N ASP A 37 2.94 -23.15 6.55
CA ASP A 37 1.63 -22.56 6.26
C ASP A 37 1.70 -21.54 5.13
N GLY A 38 2.78 -20.77 5.10
CA GLY A 38 2.95 -19.66 4.18
C GLY A 38 3.79 -19.98 2.96
N ARG A 39 4.54 -21.10 2.94
CA ARG A 39 5.57 -21.35 1.90
C ARG A 39 6.33 -20.07 1.57
N LEU A 40 6.85 -19.44 2.61
CA LEU A 40 7.30 -18.05 2.65
C LEU A 40 8.16 -17.66 1.44
N ASN A 41 9.20 -18.46 1.17
CA ASN A 41 10.10 -18.19 0.06
C ASN A 41 9.47 -18.50 -1.30
N GLU A 42 8.65 -19.56 -1.39
CA GLU A 42 7.99 -19.96 -2.62
C GLU A 42 6.90 -18.96 -3.04
N LEU A 43 6.02 -18.56 -2.11
CA LEU A 43 4.96 -17.61 -2.39
C LEU A 43 5.50 -16.21 -2.70
N LEU A 44 6.52 -15.74 -1.97
CA LEU A 44 7.21 -14.51 -2.34
C LEU A 44 7.76 -14.58 -3.76
N LEU A 45 8.43 -15.68 -4.12
CA LEU A 45 8.97 -15.85 -5.47
C LEU A 45 7.85 -15.90 -6.52
N VAL A 46 6.78 -16.66 -6.27
CA VAL A 46 5.62 -16.79 -7.17
C VAL A 46 4.91 -15.45 -7.32
N ASP A 47 4.63 -14.74 -6.23
CA ASP A 47 4.00 -13.43 -6.27
C ASP A 47 4.87 -12.41 -7.01
N TYR A 48 6.18 -12.41 -6.79
CA TYR A 48 7.11 -11.56 -7.52
C TYR A 48 7.15 -11.88 -9.02
N GLN A 49 7.08 -13.16 -9.39
CA GLN A 49 7.01 -13.58 -10.80
C GLN A 49 5.66 -13.23 -11.45
N GLN A 50 4.55 -13.55 -10.79
CA GLN A 50 3.21 -13.26 -11.30
C GLN A 50 2.95 -11.76 -11.45
N LEU A 51 3.55 -10.95 -10.58
CA LEU A 51 3.43 -9.50 -10.60
C LEU A 51 4.53 -8.83 -11.45
N ASN A 52 5.33 -9.60 -12.20
CA ASN A 52 6.45 -9.11 -13.02
C ASN A 52 7.43 -8.21 -12.23
N LEU A 53 7.70 -8.55 -10.97
CA LEU A 53 8.69 -7.88 -10.15
C LEU A 53 10.09 -8.47 -10.40
N SER A 54 11.11 -7.63 -10.48
CA SER A 54 12.41 -8.02 -11.04
C SER A 54 13.19 -9.03 -10.19
N TYR A 55 13.06 -8.95 -8.86
CA TYR A 55 13.81 -9.80 -7.93
C TYR A 55 13.06 -9.93 -6.61
N ALA A 56 12.83 -11.18 -6.16
CA ALA A 56 12.36 -11.44 -4.82
C ALA A 56 13.49 -11.14 -3.81
N PRO A 57 13.20 -10.50 -2.68
CA PRO A 57 14.20 -10.26 -1.65
C PRO A 57 14.69 -11.57 -1.03
N ARG A 58 15.94 -11.58 -0.58
CA ARG A 58 16.51 -12.69 0.16
C ARG A 58 16.17 -12.57 1.63
N ILE A 59 15.59 -13.61 2.19
CA ILE A 59 15.30 -13.70 3.61
C ILE A 59 16.46 -14.43 4.32
N THR A 60 16.96 -13.82 5.40
CA THR A 60 17.92 -14.43 6.32
C THR A 60 17.23 -14.58 7.66
N HIS A 61 17.14 -15.81 8.16
CA HIS A 61 16.51 -16.11 9.44
C HIS A 61 17.51 -16.03 10.59
N ALA A 62 17.09 -15.43 11.70
CA ALA A 62 17.77 -15.44 12.99
C ALA A 62 16.81 -15.94 14.07
N ALA A 63 17.22 -16.97 14.81
CA ALA A 63 16.37 -17.61 15.82
C ALA A 63 16.24 -16.78 17.11
N THR A 64 17.13 -15.83 17.36
CA THR A 64 17.14 -14.95 18.54
C THR A 64 17.52 -13.53 18.19
N GLY A 65 17.19 -12.59 19.07
CA GLY A 65 17.57 -11.20 18.93
C GLY A 65 19.08 -10.99 18.94
N GLU A 66 19.81 -11.73 19.76
CA GLU A 66 21.28 -11.67 19.85
C GLU A 66 21.90 -12.06 18.51
N ARG A 67 21.47 -13.21 17.95
CA ARG A 67 21.97 -13.65 16.63
C ARG A 67 21.64 -12.67 15.53
N ALA A 68 20.44 -12.05 15.61
CA ALA A 68 20.05 -11.01 14.66
C ALA A 68 20.96 -9.76 14.75
N LEU A 69 21.27 -9.30 15.97
CA LEU A 69 22.20 -8.18 16.17
C LEU A 69 23.61 -8.48 15.66
N ASP A 70 24.09 -9.70 15.80
CA ASP A 70 25.38 -10.08 15.25
C ASP A 70 25.38 -10.07 13.72
N LEU A 71 24.33 -10.58 13.08
CA LEU A 71 24.16 -10.51 11.63
C LEU A 71 24.11 -9.06 11.12
N LEU A 72 23.45 -8.14 11.86
CA LEU A 72 23.42 -6.72 11.52
C LEU A 72 24.81 -6.05 11.59
N LYS A 73 25.70 -6.53 12.47
CA LYS A 73 27.10 -6.08 12.51
C LYS A 73 27.93 -6.65 11.36
N GLU A 74 27.63 -7.89 10.94
CA GLU A 74 28.36 -8.58 9.87
C GLU A 74 28.06 -7.98 8.48
N ARG A 75 26.82 -7.58 8.21
CA ARG A 75 26.38 -7.04 6.91
C ARG A 75 25.13 -6.18 7.00
N PRO A 76 24.91 -5.26 6.04
CA PRO A 76 23.70 -4.47 6.00
C PRO A 76 22.48 -5.31 5.58
N PHE A 77 21.32 -4.90 6.10
CA PHE A 77 19.99 -5.35 5.67
C PHE A 77 19.13 -4.15 5.31
N ASP A 78 18.11 -4.38 4.46
CA ASP A 78 17.19 -3.31 4.03
C ASP A 78 15.95 -3.24 4.92
N LEU A 79 15.59 -4.34 5.59
CA LEU A 79 14.39 -4.46 6.43
C LEU A 79 14.60 -5.53 7.49
N VAL A 80 14.18 -5.24 8.71
CA VAL A 80 13.99 -6.24 9.77
C VAL A 80 12.51 -6.52 9.94
N ILE A 81 12.13 -7.80 9.87
CA ILE A 81 10.82 -8.29 10.29
C ILE A 81 11.05 -9.13 11.52
N THR A 82 10.43 -8.78 12.64
CA THR A 82 10.58 -9.48 13.91
C THR A 82 9.23 -9.99 14.40
N MET A 83 9.23 -11.20 14.98
CA MET A 83 8.09 -11.68 15.76
C MET A 83 8.12 -11.09 17.17
N ALA A 84 7.02 -11.25 17.91
CA ALA A 84 6.90 -10.73 19.27
C ALA A 84 7.89 -11.37 20.26
N ARG A 85 8.31 -12.61 19.98
CA ARG A 85 9.26 -13.37 20.81
C ARG A 85 10.57 -13.60 20.07
N VAL A 86 11.63 -12.99 20.54
CA VAL A 86 12.97 -13.04 19.91
C VAL A 86 14.03 -13.60 20.87
N GLY A 87 13.72 -14.72 21.50
CA GLY A 87 14.52 -15.30 22.58
C GLY A 87 14.17 -14.66 23.93
N GLU A 88 15.17 -14.38 24.75
CA GLU A 88 15.01 -13.74 26.05
C GLU A 88 14.96 -12.21 25.95
N MET A 89 15.35 -11.64 24.82
CA MET A 89 15.38 -10.20 24.60
C MET A 89 13.97 -9.68 24.30
N ALA A 90 13.56 -8.59 24.99
CA ALA A 90 12.33 -7.92 24.66
C ALA A 90 12.42 -7.25 23.27
N VAL A 91 11.38 -7.37 22.44
CA VAL A 91 11.41 -6.92 21.03
C VAL A 91 11.68 -5.40 20.89
N HIS A 92 11.23 -4.57 21.83
CA HIS A 92 11.53 -3.14 21.82
C HIS A 92 13.01 -2.83 22.12
N VAL A 93 13.66 -3.67 22.95
CA VAL A 93 15.13 -3.58 23.20
C VAL A 93 15.88 -3.99 21.95
N PHE A 94 15.46 -5.08 21.33
CA PHE A 94 16.03 -5.54 20.06
C PHE A 94 15.91 -4.45 18.98
N GLY A 95 14.72 -3.88 18.77
CA GLY A 95 14.48 -2.86 17.74
C GLY A 95 15.38 -1.62 17.91
N ARG A 96 15.53 -1.12 19.15
CA ARG A 96 16.46 0.01 19.44
C ARG A 96 17.89 -0.33 19.08
N ARG A 97 18.40 -1.48 19.56
CA ARG A 97 19.77 -1.94 19.27
C ARG A 97 20.00 -2.17 17.78
N ALA A 98 19.01 -2.70 17.06
CA ALA A 98 19.09 -2.86 15.62
C ALA A 98 19.29 -1.51 14.90
N LYS A 99 18.53 -0.48 15.32
CA LYS A 99 18.65 0.88 14.78
C LYS A 99 19.94 1.60 15.22
N GLU A 100 20.50 1.27 16.39
CA GLU A 100 21.82 1.75 16.84
C GLU A 100 22.94 1.17 15.94
N ILE A 101 22.86 -0.11 15.58
CA ILE A 101 23.86 -0.76 14.71
C ILE A 101 23.72 -0.27 13.27
N GLN A 102 22.48 -0.21 12.76
CA GLN A 102 22.20 0.22 11.39
C GLN A 102 21.16 1.34 11.41
N SER A 103 21.64 2.59 11.44
CA SER A 103 20.81 3.78 11.50
C SER A 103 19.80 3.79 10.35
N GLY A 104 18.53 4.02 10.71
CA GLY A 104 17.43 4.13 9.76
C GLY A 104 16.96 2.82 9.15
N ILE A 105 17.40 1.64 9.65
CA ILE A 105 16.82 0.36 9.22
C ILE A 105 15.34 0.29 9.66
N PRO A 106 14.41 -0.05 8.77
CA PRO A 106 13.03 -0.28 9.15
C PRO A 106 12.90 -1.54 10.00
N VAL A 107 12.18 -1.45 11.11
CA VAL A 107 11.87 -2.58 11.99
C VAL A 107 10.37 -2.76 12.05
N VAL A 108 9.87 -3.88 11.52
CA VAL A 108 8.45 -4.22 11.48
C VAL A 108 8.20 -5.41 12.40
N LEU A 109 7.25 -5.25 13.31
CA LEU A 109 6.75 -6.33 14.15
C LEU A 109 5.64 -7.09 13.42
N LEU A 110 5.74 -8.40 13.34
CA LEU A 110 4.71 -9.30 12.85
C LEU A 110 4.13 -10.09 14.02
N ALA A 111 2.89 -9.78 14.43
CA ALA A 111 2.19 -10.42 15.53
C ALA A 111 1.25 -11.52 15.01
N TYR A 112 1.06 -12.60 15.78
CA TYR A 112 0.13 -13.66 15.41
C TYR A 112 -1.33 -13.35 15.72
N ASN A 113 -1.58 -12.46 16.68
CA ASN A 113 -2.94 -12.16 17.09
C ASN A 113 -3.05 -10.74 17.66
N THR A 114 -4.30 -10.27 17.72
CA THR A 114 -4.60 -8.93 18.23
C THR A 114 -4.37 -8.75 19.72
N ARG A 115 -4.26 -9.83 20.52
CA ARG A 115 -3.96 -9.72 21.96
C ARG A 115 -2.51 -9.31 22.20
N GLU A 116 -1.61 -9.74 21.32
CA GLU A 116 -0.21 -9.30 21.36
C GLU A 116 -0.07 -7.81 21.05
N LEU A 117 -0.95 -7.24 20.21
CA LEU A 117 -0.90 -5.82 19.86
C LEU A 117 -1.01 -4.88 21.05
N ALA A 118 -1.76 -5.28 22.09
CA ALA A 118 -1.90 -4.47 23.30
C ALA A 118 -0.58 -4.31 24.09
N LEU A 119 0.42 -5.14 23.79
CA LEU A 119 1.73 -5.13 24.47
C LEU A 119 2.77 -4.29 23.73
N PHE A 120 2.48 -3.89 22.49
CA PHE A 120 3.44 -3.20 21.63
C PHE A 120 2.86 -1.92 21.08
N HIS A 121 3.74 -0.93 20.88
CA HIS A 121 3.41 0.35 20.29
C HIS A 121 4.42 0.68 19.20
N GLU A 122 3.93 1.33 18.14
CA GLU A 122 4.81 1.95 17.14
C GLU A 122 5.57 3.12 17.77
N GLY A 123 6.79 3.35 17.33
CA GLY A 123 7.66 4.39 17.85
C GLY A 123 9.13 4.14 17.52
N ASP A 124 10.03 4.64 18.37
CA ASP A 124 11.48 4.63 18.11
C ASP A 124 12.09 3.25 17.85
N ALA A 125 11.51 2.19 18.45
CA ALA A 125 12.01 0.83 18.30
C ALA A 125 11.36 0.05 17.17
N ILE A 126 10.07 0.28 16.91
CA ILE A 126 9.24 -0.46 15.95
C ILE A 126 8.52 0.55 15.08
N ASP A 127 8.77 0.50 13.79
CA ASP A 127 8.20 1.47 12.84
C ASP A 127 6.76 1.12 12.45
N ARG A 128 6.41 -0.17 12.38
CA ARG A 128 5.05 -0.65 12.07
C ARG A 128 4.79 -2.02 12.69
N ILE A 129 3.53 -2.28 12.97
CA ILE A 129 3.06 -3.55 13.53
C ILE A 129 2.08 -4.18 12.54
N PHE A 130 2.30 -5.40 12.12
CA PHE A 130 1.39 -6.15 11.26
C PHE A 130 0.88 -7.40 11.96
N VAL A 131 -0.26 -7.91 11.51
CA VAL A 131 -0.86 -9.16 12.01
C VAL A 131 -0.74 -10.24 10.95
N TRP A 132 -0.16 -11.37 11.33
CA TRP A 132 -0.14 -12.58 10.52
C TRP A 132 -1.50 -13.28 10.60
N SER A 133 -2.13 -13.51 9.47
CA SER A 133 -3.42 -14.20 9.35
C SER A 133 -3.36 -15.46 8.48
N GLY A 134 -2.17 -16.07 8.31
CA GLY A 134 -1.96 -17.22 7.42
C GLY A 134 -1.79 -16.83 5.93
N ASP A 135 -1.71 -15.55 5.61
CA ASP A 135 -1.55 -15.06 4.24
C ASP A 135 -0.17 -14.43 4.03
N ALA A 136 0.71 -15.14 3.32
CA ALA A 136 2.08 -14.67 3.06
C ALA A 136 2.14 -13.35 2.26
N ARG A 137 1.06 -12.94 1.59
CA ARG A 137 0.99 -11.64 0.90
C ARG A 137 1.15 -10.44 1.85
N VAL A 138 0.97 -10.63 3.17
CA VAL A 138 1.31 -9.60 4.15
C VAL A 138 2.77 -9.19 4.09
N LEU A 139 3.68 -10.12 3.81
CA LEU A 139 5.10 -9.80 3.66
C LEU A 139 5.38 -8.97 2.40
N LEU A 140 4.71 -9.30 1.30
CA LEU A 140 4.76 -8.45 0.11
C LEU A 140 4.25 -7.04 0.43
N ALA A 141 3.16 -6.93 1.18
CA ALA A 141 2.62 -5.63 1.58
C ALA A 141 3.59 -4.84 2.48
N ILE A 142 4.23 -5.48 3.46
CA ILE A 142 5.26 -4.87 4.31
C ILE A 142 6.41 -4.32 3.44
N ILE A 143 6.96 -5.16 2.56
CA ILE A 143 8.05 -4.79 1.65
C ILE A 143 7.65 -3.57 0.81
N LYS A 144 6.48 -3.63 0.17
CA LYS A 144 6.03 -2.55 -0.73
C LYS A 144 5.67 -1.27 0.01
N LEU A 145 5.13 -1.36 1.22
CA LEU A 145 4.84 -0.18 2.05
C LEU A 145 6.14 0.55 2.44
N VAL A 146 7.18 -0.19 2.86
CA VAL A 146 8.48 0.40 3.18
C VAL A 146 9.16 0.98 1.93
N GLU A 147 9.10 0.27 0.80
CA GLU A 147 9.61 0.79 -0.47
C GLU A 147 8.88 2.07 -0.90
N ASP A 148 7.56 2.10 -0.79
CA ASP A 148 6.75 3.28 -1.17
C ASP A 148 7.07 4.48 -0.29
N LEU A 149 7.13 4.31 1.02
CA LEU A 149 7.48 5.37 1.96
C LEU A 149 8.86 5.97 1.67
N ARG A 150 9.83 5.14 1.27
CA ARG A 150 11.21 5.57 0.97
C ARG A 150 11.37 6.23 -0.40
N ASN A 151 10.49 5.90 -1.35
CA ASN A 151 10.61 6.37 -2.73
C ASN A 151 9.63 7.48 -3.09
N VAL A 152 8.55 7.68 -2.33
CA VAL A 152 7.44 8.57 -2.71
C VAL A 152 7.90 9.99 -3.05
N ASP A 153 8.77 10.59 -2.26
CA ASP A 153 9.27 11.95 -2.50
C ASP A 153 10.02 12.09 -3.81
N HIS A 154 10.82 11.09 -4.13
CA HIS A 154 11.56 11.07 -5.37
C HIS A 154 10.64 10.74 -6.55
N ASP A 155 9.83 9.72 -6.42
CA ASP A 155 9.06 9.16 -7.53
C ASP A 155 7.89 10.08 -7.94
N THR A 156 7.30 10.81 -7.02
CA THR A 156 6.30 11.85 -7.34
C THR A 156 6.91 13.00 -8.14
N ARG A 157 8.08 13.49 -7.74
CA ARG A 157 8.75 14.62 -8.42
C ARG A 157 9.40 14.22 -9.74
N ALA A 158 10.02 13.03 -9.80
CA ALA A 158 10.77 12.59 -10.98
C ALA A 158 9.89 11.94 -12.06
N GLY A 159 8.85 11.22 -11.65
CA GLY A 159 8.02 10.39 -12.53
C GLY A 159 6.53 10.65 -12.44
N GLU A 160 6.11 11.67 -11.67
CA GLU A 160 4.70 11.99 -11.46
C GLU A 160 3.90 10.77 -10.94
N ALA A 161 4.56 9.91 -10.13
CA ALA A 161 3.90 8.76 -9.53
C ALA A 161 2.76 9.22 -8.63
N GLN A 162 1.58 8.65 -8.81
CA GLN A 162 0.41 8.99 -8.02
C GLN A 162 0.47 8.38 -6.62
N VAL A 163 -0.31 8.92 -5.70
CA VAL A 163 -0.36 8.52 -4.29
C VAL A 163 -1.77 8.14 -3.90
N LEU A 164 -1.93 6.96 -3.29
CA LEU A 164 -3.12 6.51 -2.60
C LEU A 164 -2.85 6.57 -1.09
N ILE A 165 -3.66 7.32 -0.35
CA ILE A 165 -3.56 7.40 1.11
C ILE A 165 -4.57 6.43 1.73
N LEU A 166 -4.08 5.51 2.55
CA LEU A 166 -4.89 4.65 3.41
C LEU A 166 -4.83 5.20 4.83
N VAL A 167 -5.97 5.58 5.41
CA VAL A 167 -6.06 6.00 6.81
C VAL A 167 -6.75 4.89 7.60
N GLU A 168 -5.99 4.22 8.45
CA GLU A 168 -6.44 3.07 9.25
C GLU A 168 -5.52 2.90 10.46
N ASP A 169 -6.05 3.02 11.66
CA ASP A 169 -5.28 2.91 12.92
C ASP A 169 -5.16 1.46 13.42
N SER A 170 -6.02 0.55 12.95
CA SER A 170 -6.03 -0.83 13.39
C SER A 170 -5.05 -1.71 12.61
N PRO A 171 -4.00 -2.26 13.26
CA PRO A 171 -3.07 -3.22 12.64
C PRO A 171 -3.77 -4.41 11.99
N ARG A 172 -4.88 -4.86 12.57
CA ARG A 172 -5.69 -5.95 12.02
C ARG A 172 -6.24 -5.60 10.64
N PHE A 173 -6.78 -4.40 10.47
CA PHE A 173 -7.44 -4.02 9.22
C PHE A 173 -6.44 -3.61 8.14
N TYR A 174 -5.42 -2.80 8.46
CA TYR A 174 -4.46 -2.48 7.42
C TYR A 174 -3.59 -3.69 6.99
N SER A 175 -3.37 -4.68 7.89
CA SER A 175 -2.73 -5.95 7.51
C SER A 175 -3.59 -6.79 6.57
N LEU A 176 -4.91 -6.61 6.58
CA LEU A 176 -5.85 -7.24 5.66
C LEU A 176 -5.95 -6.48 4.33
N PHE A 177 -5.98 -5.15 4.38
CA PHE A 177 -6.20 -4.29 3.20
C PHE A 177 -4.96 -4.16 2.32
N LEU A 178 -3.80 -3.89 2.91
CA LEU A 178 -2.57 -3.63 2.16
C LEU A 178 -2.18 -4.78 1.22
N PRO A 179 -2.23 -6.07 1.60
CA PRO A 179 -1.99 -7.17 0.68
C PRO A 179 -2.92 -7.16 -0.53
N GLN A 180 -4.20 -6.85 -0.31
CA GLN A 180 -5.19 -6.79 -1.37
C GLN A 180 -4.98 -5.56 -2.27
N LEU A 181 -4.71 -4.39 -1.69
CA LEU A 181 -4.43 -3.15 -2.41
C LEU A 181 -3.19 -3.32 -3.30
N TYR A 182 -2.09 -3.83 -2.76
CA TYR A 182 -0.88 -4.08 -3.54
C TYR A 182 -1.07 -5.12 -4.64
N SER A 183 -1.74 -6.23 -4.33
CA SER A 183 -2.01 -7.27 -5.32
C SER A 183 -2.85 -6.74 -6.48
N GLU A 184 -3.89 -5.97 -6.20
CA GLU A 184 -4.76 -5.40 -7.23
C GLU A 184 -4.03 -4.32 -8.03
N LEU A 185 -3.33 -3.40 -7.36
CA LEU A 185 -2.53 -2.35 -7.99
C LEU A 185 -1.50 -2.92 -8.96
N MET A 186 -0.78 -3.96 -8.56
CA MET A 186 0.26 -4.56 -9.40
C MET A 186 -0.32 -5.36 -10.55
N LYS A 187 -1.39 -6.13 -10.33
CA LYS A 187 -2.10 -6.84 -11.40
C LYS A 187 -2.59 -5.88 -12.48
N GLN A 188 -3.16 -4.77 -12.08
CA GLN A 188 -3.69 -3.79 -13.01
C GLN A 188 -2.59 -3.04 -13.76
N THR A 189 -1.53 -2.64 -13.05
CA THR A 189 -0.34 -2.10 -13.72
C THR A 189 0.24 -3.10 -14.73
N GLY A 190 0.21 -4.39 -14.40
CA GLY A 190 0.63 -5.48 -15.29
C GLY A 190 -0.28 -5.66 -16.52
N SER A 191 -1.61 -5.57 -16.35
CA SER A 191 -2.57 -5.75 -17.46
C SER A 191 -2.50 -4.63 -18.50
N LEU A 192 -2.28 -3.40 -18.07
CA LEU A 192 -2.05 -2.24 -18.97
C LEU A 192 -0.82 -2.40 -19.85
N MET A 193 0.03 -3.39 -19.57
CA MET A 193 1.28 -3.66 -20.28
C MET A 193 1.18 -4.88 -21.24
N ALA A 194 0.03 -5.54 -21.33
CA ALA A 194 -0.13 -6.76 -22.13
C ALA A 194 0.03 -6.55 -23.64
N GLY A 195 -0.08 -5.30 -24.14
CA GLY A 195 0.00 -4.95 -25.55
C GLY A 195 1.42 -4.65 -26.04
N GLY A 196 2.20 -5.68 -26.45
CA GLY A 196 3.37 -5.48 -27.33
C GLY A 196 4.62 -4.82 -26.74
N LEU A 197 4.69 -4.57 -25.42
CA LEU A 197 5.86 -3.97 -24.79
C LEU A 197 6.93 -5.04 -24.44
N SER A 198 8.21 -4.68 -24.58
CA SER A 198 9.31 -5.54 -24.13
C SER A 198 9.26 -5.69 -22.58
N LEU A 199 9.86 -6.78 -22.06
CA LEU A 199 9.95 -7.01 -20.61
C LEU A 199 10.58 -5.83 -19.89
N HIS A 200 11.60 -5.21 -20.46
CA HIS A 200 12.26 -4.02 -19.92
C HIS A 200 11.25 -2.84 -19.74
N HIS A 201 10.41 -2.56 -20.72
CA HIS A 201 9.38 -1.52 -20.64
C HIS A 201 8.33 -1.83 -19.58
N LYS A 202 7.96 -3.11 -19.42
CA LYS A 202 7.04 -3.54 -18.36
C LYS A 202 7.62 -3.27 -16.98
N LEU A 203 8.87 -3.63 -16.76
CA LEU A 203 9.55 -3.38 -15.48
C LEU A 203 9.68 -1.88 -15.16
N LEU A 204 9.94 -1.04 -16.15
CA LEU A 204 10.01 0.42 -15.96
C LEU A 204 8.65 1.01 -15.55
N ARG A 205 7.56 0.58 -16.19
CA ARG A 205 6.21 1.04 -15.82
C ARG A 205 5.78 0.59 -14.42
N MET A 206 6.18 -0.62 -14.01
CA MET A 206 5.94 -1.09 -12.63
C MET A 206 6.60 -0.20 -11.58
N ARG A 207 7.67 0.50 -11.91
CA ARG A 207 8.30 1.49 -10.99
C ARG A 207 7.45 2.76 -10.83
N ALA A 208 6.72 3.14 -11.87
CA ALA A 208 5.84 4.31 -11.88
C ALA A 208 4.42 4.02 -11.34
N ARG A 209 4.18 2.83 -10.78
CA ARG A 209 2.91 2.51 -10.13
C ARG A 209 2.59 3.52 -9.03
N ALA A 210 1.32 3.69 -8.74
CA ALA A 210 0.90 4.50 -7.60
C ALA A 210 1.54 3.99 -6.29
N LYS A 211 1.88 4.92 -5.40
CA LYS A 211 2.43 4.64 -4.08
C LYS A 211 1.30 4.58 -3.06
N ILE A 212 1.33 3.58 -2.19
CA ILE A 212 0.38 3.48 -1.09
C ILE A 212 1.06 4.00 0.17
N LEU A 213 0.46 4.99 0.81
CA LEU A 213 0.93 5.55 2.08
C LEU A 213 -0.10 5.27 3.17
N LEU A 214 0.36 4.78 4.31
CA LEU A 214 -0.47 4.47 5.46
C LEU A 214 -0.33 5.58 6.51
N ALA A 215 -1.47 6.12 6.95
CA ALA A 215 -1.60 6.98 8.12
C ALA A 215 -2.42 6.26 9.20
N THR A 216 -2.02 6.40 10.46
CA THR A 216 -2.68 5.77 11.62
C THR A 216 -3.38 6.79 12.53
N ASP A 217 -3.21 8.07 12.24
CA ASP A 217 -3.84 9.19 12.95
C ASP A 217 -4.10 10.37 12.00
N MET A 218 -4.81 11.39 12.52
CA MET A 218 -5.19 12.58 11.75
C MET A 218 -3.97 13.39 11.33
N GLU A 219 -2.99 13.51 12.19
CA GLU A 219 -1.78 14.31 11.98
C GLU A 219 -0.99 13.74 10.81
N GLN A 220 -0.75 12.43 10.78
CA GLN A 220 -0.11 11.74 9.66
C GLN A 220 -0.95 11.86 8.37
N ALA A 221 -2.27 11.70 8.47
CA ALA A 221 -3.15 11.81 7.31
C ALA A 221 -3.10 13.20 6.68
N GLN A 222 -3.11 14.25 7.48
CA GLN A 222 -3.00 15.64 7.03
C GLN A 222 -1.62 15.98 6.48
N GLU A 223 -0.55 15.50 7.12
CA GLU A 223 0.82 15.67 6.63
C GLU A 223 0.98 15.03 5.24
N LEU A 224 0.56 13.77 5.08
CA LEU A 224 0.63 13.06 3.80
C LEU A 224 -0.21 13.75 2.73
N TYR A 225 -1.44 14.17 3.07
CA TYR A 225 -2.30 14.88 2.15
C TYR A 225 -1.68 16.21 1.70
N SER A 226 -1.23 17.04 2.64
CA SER A 226 -0.64 18.35 2.33
C SER A 226 0.60 18.23 1.45
N ARG A 227 1.41 17.18 1.68
CA ARG A 227 2.66 16.97 0.95
C ARG A 227 2.44 16.42 -0.45
N TYR A 228 1.42 15.56 -0.64
CA TYR A 228 1.20 14.83 -1.88
C TYR A 228 -0.11 15.17 -2.59
N ALA A 229 -0.87 16.19 -2.18
CA ALA A 229 -2.12 16.60 -2.81
C ALA A 229 -2.03 16.75 -4.35
N PRO A 230 -0.95 17.31 -4.94
CA PRO A 230 -0.82 17.42 -6.41
C PRO A 230 -0.71 16.06 -7.13
N PHE A 231 -0.40 14.99 -6.41
CA PHE A 231 -0.22 13.64 -6.92
C PHE A 231 -1.29 12.67 -6.39
N LEU A 232 -2.30 13.20 -5.70
CA LEU A 232 -3.31 12.38 -5.04
C LEU A 232 -4.17 11.63 -6.07
N LEU A 233 -4.18 10.32 -5.96
CA LEU A 233 -5.05 9.43 -6.71
C LEU A 233 -6.38 9.22 -5.98
N GLY A 234 -6.31 9.03 -4.65
CA GLY A 234 -7.48 8.84 -3.83
C GLY A 234 -7.14 8.63 -2.35
N VAL A 235 -8.20 8.54 -1.56
CA VAL A 235 -8.15 8.27 -0.11
C VAL A 235 -9.10 7.15 0.24
N ILE A 236 -8.61 6.19 1.00
CA ILE A 236 -9.40 5.15 1.67
C ILE A 236 -9.27 5.44 3.16
N SER A 237 -10.36 5.81 3.82
CA SER A 237 -10.31 6.27 5.22
C SER A 237 -11.26 5.48 6.12
N ASP A 238 -10.76 5.06 7.28
CA ASP A 238 -11.68 4.70 8.38
C ASP A 238 -12.54 5.92 8.74
N ALA A 239 -13.70 5.68 9.33
CA ALA A 239 -14.61 6.71 9.79
C ALA A 239 -14.13 7.35 11.11
N GLY A 240 -13.47 6.59 11.99
CA GLY A 240 -12.96 7.05 13.26
C GLY A 240 -11.56 6.52 13.55
N PHE A 241 -10.64 7.39 13.92
CA PHE A 241 -9.25 7.09 14.25
C PHE A 241 -8.68 8.19 15.16
N PRO A 242 -7.47 8.02 15.74
CA PRO A 242 -6.87 9.00 16.64
C PRO A 242 -6.69 10.39 16.02
N SER A 243 -6.99 11.42 16.79
CA SER A 243 -6.74 12.83 16.50
C SER A 243 -6.39 13.51 17.80
N GLU A 244 -5.31 14.30 17.84
CA GLU A 244 -4.81 14.98 19.04
C GLU A 244 -4.60 14.01 20.23
N GLY A 245 -4.11 12.79 19.92
CA GLY A 245 -3.81 11.77 20.94
C GLY A 245 -5.01 11.03 21.51
N SER A 246 -6.23 11.26 21.01
CA SER A 246 -7.45 10.54 21.42
C SER A 246 -8.26 10.05 20.23
N HIS A 247 -9.03 8.96 20.42
CA HIS A 247 -9.88 8.45 19.34
C HIS A 247 -11.03 9.42 19.04
N ASP A 248 -11.11 9.92 17.81
CA ASP A 248 -12.21 10.76 17.30
C ASP A 248 -13.09 9.97 16.32
N PRO A 249 -14.35 9.62 16.66
CA PRO A 249 -15.25 8.88 15.79
C PRO A 249 -15.69 9.68 14.54
N GLN A 250 -15.34 10.95 14.44
CA GLN A 250 -15.65 11.83 13.30
C GLN A 250 -14.40 12.19 12.48
N ALA A 251 -13.23 11.69 12.84
CA ALA A 251 -11.96 12.04 12.20
C ALA A 251 -12.02 11.79 10.68
N GLY A 252 -12.42 10.60 10.26
CA GLY A 252 -12.51 10.25 8.84
C GLY A 252 -13.51 11.10 8.06
N LYS A 253 -14.65 11.43 8.66
CA LYS A 253 -15.62 12.35 8.04
C LYS A 253 -15.01 13.73 7.81
N LYS A 254 -14.31 14.27 8.83
CA LYS A 254 -13.65 15.59 8.73
C LYS A 254 -12.60 15.58 7.64
N PHE A 255 -11.74 14.55 7.64
CA PHE A 255 -10.67 14.41 6.68
C PHE A 255 -11.18 14.21 5.24
N VAL A 256 -12.10 13.27 5.02
CA VAL A 256 -12.70 13.02 3.69
C VAL A 256 -13.44 14.25 3.16
N ALA A 257 -14.20 14.97 4.01
CA ALA A 257 -14.87 16.20 3.60
C ALA A 257 -13.88 17.34 3.23
N GLN A 258 -12.74 17.40 3.89
CA GLN A 258 -11.66 18.32 3.52
C GLN A 258 -11.08 17.96 2.16
N VAL A 259 -10.65 16.71 1.98
CA VAL A 259 -10.07 16.25 0.70
C VAL A 259 -11.04 16.44 -0.46
N GLN A 260 -12.33 16.15 -0.26
CA GLN A 260 -13.36 16.33 -1.30
C GLN A 260 -13.48 17.78 -1.77
N ARG A 261 -13.37 18.75 -0.86
CA ARG A 261 -13.44 20.17 -1.21
C ARG A 261 -12.20 20.67 -1.95
N GLU A 262 -11.02 20.18 -1.53
CA GLU A 262 -9.73 20.65 -2.01
C GLU A 262 -9.23 19.87 -3.24
N SER A 263 -9.65 18.61 -3.37
CA SER A 263 -9.27 17.69 -4.45
C SER A 263 -10.51 16.92 -4.95
N PRO A 264 -11.45 17.59 -5.66
CA PRO A 264 -12.73 17.01 -6.05
C PRO A 264 -12.61 15.82 -7.02
N ASP A 265 -11.50 15.69 -7.73
CA ASP A 265 -11.23 14.59 -8.67
C ASP A 265 -10.62 13.36 -7.99
N ALA A 266 -10.26 13.44 -6.70
CA ALA A 266 -9.70 12.32 -5.97
C ALA A 266 -10.78 11.25 -5.68
N ALA A 267 -10.44 9.98 -5.87
CA ALA A 267 -11.32 8.87 -5.53
C ALA A 267 -11.39 8.72 -4.00
N LEU A 268 -12.59 8.78 -3.43
CA LEU A 268 -12.79 8.76 -1.98
C LEU A 268 -13.65 7.58 -1.54
N MET A 269 -13.19 6.87 -0.51
CA MET A 269 -13.91 5.79 0.12
C MET A 269 -13.81 5.89 1.65
N MET A 270 -14.95 5.68 2.31
CA MET A 270 -15.01 5.49 3.76
C MET A 270 -15.23 4.03 4.11
N GLN A 271 -14.64 3.61 5.21
CA GLN A 271 -14.85 2.29 5.79
C GLN A 271 -15.20 2.41 7.28
N SER A 272 -16.01 1.50 7.79
CA SER A 272 -16.36 1.46 9.22
C SER A 272 -16.98 0.13 9.60
N SER A 273 -16.83 -0.23 10.88
CA SER A 273 -17.60 -1.33 11.48
C SER A 273 -18.97 -0.89 11.98
N LEU A 274 -19.27 0.43 11.95
CA LEU A 274 -20.50 1.01 12.41
C LEU A 274 -21.43 1.31 11.23
N PRO A 275 -22.59 0.62 11.10
CA PRO A 275 -23.51 0.75 9.96
C PRO A 275 -24.07 2.17 9.74
N GLU A 276 -24.18 2.98 10.80
CA GLU A 276 -24.62 4.37 10.74
C GLU A 276 -23.69 5.25 9.88
N ASN A 277 -22.41 4.94 9.81
CA ASN A 277 -21.45 5.67 9.00
C ASN A 277 -21.71 5.53 7.49
N ARG A 278 -22.48 4.53 7.05
CA ARG A 278 -22.99 4.43 5.68
C ARG A 278 -23.82 5.67 5.29
N LYS A 279 -24.64 6.16 6.21
CA LYS A 279 -25.44 7.38 5.98
C LYS A 279 -24.57 8.63 5.87
N VAL A 280 -23.46 8.64 6.62
CA VAL A 280 -22.49 9.75 6.58
C VAL A 280 -21.77 9.75 5.23
N ALA A 281 -21.27 8.60 4.78
CA ALA A 281 -20.64 8.45 3.47
C ALA A 281 -21.59 8.84 2.32
N ALA A 282 -22.86 8.38 2.37
CA ALA A 282 -23.88 8.75 1.38
C ALA A 282 -24.15 10.27 1.33
N LYS A 283 -24.16 10.96 2.47
CA LYS A 283 -24.31 12.43 2.52
C LYS A 283 -23.11 13.17 1.92
N LEU A 284 -21.92 12.59 2.04
CA LEU A 284 -20.71 13.10 1.42
C LEU A 284 -20.59 12.70 -0.07
N GLY A 285 -21.45 11.79 -0.55
CA GLY A 285 -21.34 11.28 -1.93
C GLY A 285 -20.10 10.42 -2.17
N VAL A 286 -19.56 9.75 -1.13
CA VAL A 286 -18.38 8.89 -1.22
C VAL A 286 -18.78 7.43 -1.05
N GLU A 287 -17.97 6.51 -1.62
CA GLU A 287 -18.21 5.08 -1.46
C GLU A 287 -18.03 4.63 -0.01
N PHE A 288 -18.75 3.59 0.39
CA PHE A 288 -18.73 3.05 1.74
C PHE A 288 -18.53 1.54 1.74
N ILE A 289 -17.61 1.07 2.56
CA ILE A 289 -17.40 -0.35 2.84
C ILE A 289 -17.64 -0.63 4.33
N ASP A 290 -18.45 -1.66 4.60
CA ASP A 290 -18.65 -2.18 5.95
C ASP A 290 -17.51 -3.16 6.30
N LYS A 291 -16.77 -2.87 7.38
CA LYS A 291 -15.69 -3.73 7.86
C LYS A 291 -16.17 -5.07 8.42
N ALA A 292 -17.45 -5.18 8.78
CA ALA A 292 -18.05 -6.42 9.24
C ALA A 292 -18.56 -7.32 8.10
N ASP A 293 -18.64 -6.80 6.87
CA ASP A 293 -19.15 -7.54 5.72
C ASP A 293 -18.13 -8.57 5.22
N GLN A 294 -18.58 -9.80 4.98
CA GLN A 294 -17.74 -10.86 4.39
C GLN A 294 -17.25 -10.50 2.97
N SER A 295 -17.92 -9.58 2.30
CA SER A 295 -17.54 -9.09 0.97
C SER A 295 -16.57 -7.90 0.99
N LEU A 296 -16.06 -7.50 2.15
CA LEU A 296 -15.16 -6.36 2.38
C LEU A 296 -14.05 -6.26 1.30
N LEU A 297 -13.30 -7.32 1.08
CA LEU A 297 -12.20 -7.33 0.11
C LEU A 297 -12.69 -7.26 -1.36
N LYS A 298 -13.91 -7.75 -1.64
CA LYS A 298 -14.52 -7.60 -2.97
C LYS A 298 -14.92 -6.15 -3.21
N GLY A 299 -15.50 -5.50 -2.20
CA GLY A 299 -15.84 -4.07 -2.24
C GLY A 299 -14.61 -3.19 -2.48
N LEU A 300 -13.53 -3.44 -1.72
CA LEU A 300 -12.25 -2.76 -1.90
C LEU A 300 -11.69 -2.90 -3.33
N ARG A 301 -11.71 -4.13 -3.87
CA ARG A 301 -11.30 -4.40 -5.25
C ARG A 301 -12.18 -3.69 -6.27
N SER A 302 -13.49 -3.69 -6.06
CA SER A 302 -14.43 -3.00 -6.93
C SER A 302 -14.17 -1.50 -6.97
N PHE A 303 -13.98 -0.89 -5.81
CA PHE A 303 -13.60 0.53 -5.69
C PHE A 303 -12.33 0.85 -6.47
N MET A 304 -11.28 0.07 -6.28
CA MET A 304 -10.02 0.29 -6.99
C MET A 304 -10.19 0.24 -8.50
N ARG A 305 -10.95 -0.73 -9.00
CA ARG A 305 -11.19 -0.89 -10.45
C ARG A 305 -12.05 0.21 -11.04
N ALA A 306 -13.08 0.62 -10.32
CA ALA A 306 -14.03 1.59 -10.83
C ALA A 306 -13.53 3.04 -10.73
N ASN A 307 -12.78 3.37 -9.67
CA ASN A 307 -12.51 4.75 -9.32
C ASN A 307 -11.04 5.17 -9.44
N LEU A 308 -10.10 4.24 -9.37
CA LEU A 308 -8.68 4.59 -9.45
C LEU A 308 -8.11 4.51 -10.88
N GLY A 309 -8.95 4.28 -11.89
CA GLY A 309 -8.52 4.21 -13.28
C GLY A 309 -7.57 3.07 -13.60
N PHE A 310 -7.47 2.08 -12.72
CA PHE A 310 -6.65 0.91 -12.92
C PHE A 310 -7.40 -0.12 -13.78
N GLY A 311 -7.06 -0.17 -15.06
CA GLY A 311 -7.51 -1.24 -15.95
C GLY A 311 -8.72 -0.90 -16.81
N ASP A 312 -9.67 -0.08 -16.35
CA ASP A 312 -10.78 0.37 -17.16
C ASP A 312 -10.99 1.86 -16.99
N PHE A 313 -10.72 2.66 -18.02
CA PHE A 313 -11.19 4.04 -18.08
C PHE A 313 -12.69 4.02 -18.33
N VAL A 314 -13.48 4.31 -17.32
CA VAL A 314 -14.94 4.33 -17.40
C VAL A 314 -15.38 5.77 -17.58
N PHE A 315 -16.02 6.05 -18.72
CA PHE A 315 -16.60 7.37 -18.99
C PHE A 315 -18.07 7.35 -18.57
N ARG A 316 -18.45 8.27 -17.69
CA ARG A 316 -19.81 8.40 -17.19
C ARG A 316 -20.37 9.77 -17.50
N LEU A 317 -21.67 9.84 -17.73
CA LEU A 317 -22.42 11.10 -17.75
C LEU A 317 -22.58 11.65 -16.32
N PRO A 318 -22.93 12.94 -16.16
CA PRO A 318 -23.18 13.53 -14.83
C PRO A 318 -24.28 12.83 -14.01
N ASP A 319 -25.18 12.11 -14.67
CA ASP A 319 -26.24 11.28 -14.04
C ASP A 319 -25.74 9.90 -13.60
N GLY A 320 -24.45 9.56 -13.88
CA GLY A 320 -23.83 8.31 -13.51
C GLY A 320 -23.91 7.20 -14.57
N GLU A 321 -24.61 7.42 -15.69
CA GLU A 321 -24.68 6.44 -16.78
C GLU A 321 -23.32 6.22 -17.43
N GLU A 322 -22.94 4.94 -17.65
CA GLU A 322 -21.69 4.57 -18.30
C GLU A 322 -21.83 4.69 -19.82
N VAL A 323 -21.09 5.64 -20.42
CA VAL A 323 -21.11 5.89 -21.88
C VAL A 323 -19.99 5.23 -22.64
N GLY A 324 -18.99 4.72 -21.94
CA GLY A 324 -17.88 4.02 -22.58
C GLY A 324 -16.84 3.51 -21.58
N ARG A 325 -16.10 2.50 -22.03
CA ARG A 325 -15.04 1.86 -21.23
C ARG A 325 -13.83 1.60 -22.11
N ALA A 326 -12.64 1.96 -21.64
CA ALA A 326 -11.37 1.68 -22.31
C ALA A 326 -10.41 0.97 -21.35
N GLN A 327 -9.77 -0.09 -21.81
CA GLN A 327 -8.81 -0.88 -21.00
C GLN A 327 -7.40 -0.31 -21.07
N ASP A 328 -7.14 0.60 -22.01
CA ASP A 328 -5.84 1.24 -22.20
C ASP A 328 -5.97 2.64 -22.81
N ILE A 329 -4.86 3.37 -22.85
CA ILE A 329 -4.80 4.72 -23.42
C ILE A 329 -5.15 4.72 -24.92
N ALA A 330 -4.87 3.64 -25.65
CA ALA A 330 -5.20 3.55 -27.05
C ALA A 330 -6.71 3.40 -27.27
N GLY A 331 -7.37 2.58 -26.46
CA GLY A 331 -8.83 2.48 -26.39
C GLY A 331 -9.49 3.81 -25.97
N MET A 332 -8.93 4.49 -24.99
CA MET A 332 -9.38 5.81 -24.54
C MET A 332 -9.33 6.84 -25.69
N ARG A 333 -8.24 6.89 -26.45
CA ARG A 333 -8.10 7.81 -27.61
C ARG A 333 -9.13 7.53 -28.71
N LYS A 334 -9.57 6.29 -28.87
CA LYS A 334 -10.63 5.92 -29.83
C LYS A 334 -12.01 6.36 -29.37
N LEU A 335 -12.27 6.34 -28.05
CA LEU A 335 -13.56 6.74 -27.48
C LEU A 335 -13.73 8.25 -27.35
N LEU A 336 -12.66 9.01 -27.12
CA LEU A 336 -12.69 10.47 -26.98
C LEU A 336 -13.37 11.23 -28.15
N PRO A 337 -13.17 10.87 -29.43
CA PRO A 337 -13.86 11.51 -30.55
C PRO A 337 -15.37 11.26 -30.54
N THR A 338 -15.80 10.04 -30.18
CA THR A 338 -17.21 9.65 -30.11
C THR A 338 -17.95 10.35 -28.96
N CYS A 339 -17.27 10.51 -27.82
CA CYS A 339 -17.83 11.27 -26.68
C CYS A 339 -17.99 12.78 -26.97
N ARG A 340 -17.15 13.36 -27.84
CA ARG A 340 -17.30 14.76 -28.31
C ARG A 340 -18.45 14.91 -29.30
N ALA A 341 -18.68 13.93 -30.17
CA ALA A 341 -19.76 13.97 -31.16
C ALA A 341 -21.15 13.91 -30.51
N SER A 342 -21.34 13.19 -29.41
CA SER A 342 -22.61 13.13 -28.69
C SER A 342 -22.94 14.40 -27.91
N ARG A 343 -21.99 15.30 -27.66
CA ARG A 343 -22.24 16.63 -27.04
C ARG A 343 -22.63 17.72 -28.05
N CYS A 344 -22.43 17.50 -29.34
CA CYS A 344 -22.81 18.47 -30.38
C CYS A 344 -24.17 18.17 -31.01
N ALA A 345 -24.91 17.17 -30.53
CA ALA A 345 -26.22 16.76 -31.04
C ALA A 345 -27.37 17.06 -30.08
N THR A 346 -27.15 17.86 -29.04
CA THR A 346 -28.13 18.51 -28.20
C THR A 346 -27.74 20.00 -28.13
#